data_2fa48392d340bfc0b7332718d238c993
#
_entry.id   2fa48392d340bfc0b7332718d238c993
#
_cell.length_a   1.000
_cell.length_b   1.000
_cell.length_c   1.000
_cell.angle_alpha   90.00
_cell.angle_beta   90.00
_cell.angle_gamma   90.00
#
_symmetry.space_group_name_H-M   'P 1'
#
loop_
_entity.id
_entity.type
_entity.pdbx_description
1 polymer ?
#
loop_
_entity_poly.entity_id
_entity_poly.type
_entity_poly.pdbx_seq_one_letter_code
_entity_poly.pdbx_strand_id
1 'polypeptide(L)'
;MGYYLYQLAFDGPIHFGDSSQGGGLERTSWEYPADRLFSSLCCELAQQGYQDRLSDLVNLVKQGDFQISDLFPYQLGEKEELELFLPVPYTYVIRREQYKSLNMEEARRFSAIRKKTKKMSFCRISELSECCRCIRQGEMFQPQRQPKLGETVINERVNCRGEQSLPYYVAGNVFAQGAGLYLLVKMPEEWEDFFSRLLQSLGMSGIGGKKSSGYGAFHLADDSLNLTETADFYQDTQILLEILTEDSGKYMSISSLIPEEQDIESLQEGSYRLGKSSGFTDGIKRNSVYMVKSGACLNKAAVGALMKVGVSEGHDILRYGKGMYVRLNL
;
A
#
# COMPACT_ATOMS: atom_id res chain seq x y z
N MET A 1 21.68 -4.11 5.46
CA MET A 1 20.30 -3.59 5.36
C MET A 1 20.19 -2.81 4.06
N GLY A 2 19.37 -3.31 3.14
CA GLY A 2 19.12 -2.69 1.83
C GLY A 2 17.66 -2.34 1.62
N TYR A 3 17.38 -1.51 0.63
CA TYR A 3 16.05 -1.26 0.10
C TYR A 3 15.90 -2.00 -1.21
N TYR A 4 14.88 -2.84 -1.30
CA TYR A 4 14.59 -3.68 -2.46
C TYR A 4 13.21 -3.34 -3.01
N LEU A 5 13.11 -3.23 -4.32
CA LEU A 5 11.87 -2.99 -5.05
C LEU A 5 11.51 -4.24 -5.86
N TYR A 6 10.30 -4.73 -5.68
CA TYR A 6 9.73 -5.86 -6.41
C TYR A 6 8.53 -5.39 -7.23
N GLN A 7 8.50 -5.73 -8.51
CA GLN A 7 7.39 -5.42 -9.42
C GLN A 7 6.49 -6.66 -9.55
N LEU A 8 5.23 -6.53 -9.18
CA LEU A 8 4.22 -7.59 -9.23
C LEU A 8 3.33 -7.35 -10.45
N ALA A 9 3.47 -8.18 -11.47
CA ALA A 9 2.60 -8.21 -12.65
C ALA A 9 1.51 -9.26 -12.45
N PHE A 10 0.25 -8.87 -12.60
CA PHE A 10 -0.89 -9.74 -12.32
C PHE A 10 -1.37 -10.43 -13.59
N ASP A 11 -1.50 -11.77 -13.54
CA ASP A 11 -1.88 -12.61 -14.66
C ASP A 11 -3.39 -12.61 -14.94
N GLY A 12 -4.16 -12.12 -13.98
CA GLY A 12 -5.61 -12.12 -14.03
C GLY A 12 -6.23 -11.02 -13.17
N PRO A 13 -7.55 -11.01 -13.00
CA PRO A 13 -8.22 -10.02 -12.17
C PRO A 13 -7.81 -10.14 -10.70
N ILE A 14 -7.72 -9.02 -10.01
CA ILE A 14 -7.55 -8.97 -8.55
C ILE A 14 -8.88 -8.64 -7.88
N HIS A 15 -9.10 -9.16 -6.68
CA HIS A 15 -10.22 -8.77 -5.80
C HIS A 15 -9.66 -8.38 -4.43
N PHE A 16 -9.41 -7.09 -4.25
CA PHE A 16 -8.99 -6.53 -2.96
C PHE A 16 -10.20 -5.95 -2.24
N GLY A 17 -10.70 -6.67 -1.25
CA GLY A 17 -11.90 -6.27 -0.52
C GLY A 17 -11.71 -4.92 0.18
N ASP A 18 -12.69 -4.03 0.05
CA ASP A 18 -12.76 -2.76 0.78
C ASP A 18 -13.42 -2.97 2.14
N SER A 19 -12.62 -3.02 3.21
CA SER A 19 -13.11 -3.18 4.57
C SER A 19 -13.86 -1.96 5.11
N SER A 20 -13.75 -0.80 4.45
CA SER A 20 -14.39 0.45 4.88
C SER A 20 -15.89 0.50 4.55
N GLN A 21 -16.34 -0.31 3.59
CA GLN A 21 -17.71 -0.25 3.05
C GLN A 21 -18.53 -1.56 3.18
N GLY A 22 -18.16 -2.45 4.10
CA GLY A 22 -19.01 -3.59 4.46
C GLY A 22 -18.82 -4.87 3.63
N GLY A 23 -17.76 -5.00 2.83
CA GLY A 23 -17.25 -6.29 2.36
C GLY A 23 -18.10 -7.05 1.33
N GLY A 24 -18.87 -6.39 0.49
CA GLY A 24 -19.56 -7.04 -0.63
C GLY A 24 -18.59 -7.49 -1.73
N LEU A 25 -18.86 -8.62 -2.37
CA LEU A 25 -18.06 -9.13 -3.50
C LEU A 25 -18.18 -8.23 -4.76
N GLU A 26 -19.15 -7.36 -4.79
CA GLU A 26 -19.46 -6.42 -5.88
C GLU A 26 -18.49 -5.23 -5.97
N ARG A 27 -17.60 -5.10 -4.97
CA ARG A 27 -16.66 -3.99 -4.88
C ARG A 27 -15.24 -4.49 -4.68
N THR A 28 -14.32 -3.87 -5.37
CA THR A 28 -12.88 -4.16 -5.26
C THR A 28 -12.10 -2.85 -5.16
N SER A 29 -10.93 -2.90 -4.53
CA SER A 29 -9.98 -1.79 -4.40
C SER A 29 -8.75 -2.04 -5.26
N TRP A 30 -8.01 -0.99 -5.58
CA TRP A 30 -6.65 -1.06 -6.11
C TRP A 30 -5.59 -1.04 -5.00
N GLU A 31 -6.01 -0.76 -3.76
CA GLU A 31 -5.12 -0.66 -2.60
C GLU A 31 -4.94 -2.03 -1.94
N TYR A 32 -3.69 -2.42 -1.69
CA TYR A 32 -3.35 -3.60 -0.92
C TYR A 32 -2.34 -3.24 0.18
N PRO A 33 -2.81 -3.04 1.42
CA PRO A 33 -1.98 -2.55 2.50
C PRO A 33 -1.02 -3.61 3.05
N ALA A 34 0.07 -3.15 3.64
CA ALA A 34 1.16 -3.95 4.19
C ALA A 34 0.69 -5.01 5.20
N ASP A 35 -0.33 -4.72 6.02
CA ASP A 35 -0.87 -5.67 6.99
C ASP A 35 -1.46 -6.92 6.33
N ARG A 36 -2.09 -6.76 5.16
CA ARG A 36 -2.64 -7.88 4.40
C ARG A 36 -1.53 -8.65 3.69
N LEU A 37 -0.57 -7.94 3.12
CA LEU A 37 0.57 -8.57 2.44
C LEU A 37 1.39 -9.39 3.44
N PHE A 38 1.73 -8.83 4.59
CA PHE A 38 2.45 -9.55 5.65
C PHE A 38 1.70 -10.80 6.10
N SER A 39 0.37 -10.70 6.29
CA SER A 39 -0.46 -11.86 6.60
C SER A 39 -0.40 -12.94 5.50
N SER A 40 -0.39 -12.52 4.22
CA SER A 40 -0.27 -13.46 3.10
C SER A 40 1.10 -14.15 3.07
N LEU A 41 2.19 -13.42 3.33
CA LEU A 41 3.54 -13.97 3.45
C LEU A 41 3.65 -14.99 4.59
N CYS A 42 3.09 -14.66 5.77
CA CYS A 42 3.06 -15.58 6.90
C CYS A 42 2.26 -16.86 6.60
N CYS A 43 1.10 -16.73 5.96
CA CYS A 43 0.30 -17.88 5.55
C CYS A 43 1.03 -18.76 4.53
N GLU A 44 1.73 -18.15 3.56
CA GLU A 44 2.52 -18.86 2.56
C GLU A 44 3.64 -19.67 3.20
N LEU A 45 4.40 -19.04 4.13
CA LEU A 45 5.45 -19.74 4.90
C LEU A 45 4.90 -20.92 5.73
N ALA A 46 3.78 -20.72 6.39
CA ALA A 46 3.13 -21.75 7.19
C ALA A 46 2.65 -22.92 6.34
N GLN A 47 2.03 -22.66 5.18
CA GLN A 47 1.55 -23.68 4.25
C GLN A 47 2.68 -24.51 3.64
N GLN A 48 3.85 -23.90 3.43
CA GLN A 48 5.05 -24.60 2.95
C GLN A 48 5.83 -25.33 4.04
N GLY A 49 5.42 -25.21 5.31
CA GLY A 49 6.10 -25.84 6.43
C GLY A 49 7.38 -25.12 6.90
N TYR A 50 7.62 -23.88 6.46
CA TYR A 50 8.79 -23.09 6.86
C TYR A 50 8.59 -22.37 8.21
N GLN A 51 8.33 -23.12 9.28
CA GLN A 51 8.02 -22.55 10.62
C GLN A 51 9.19 -21.75 11.20
N ASP A 52 10.43 -22.21 10.99
CA ASP A 52 11.62 -21.50 11.49
C ASP A 52 11.75 -20.15 10.77
N ARG A 53 11.58 -20.11 9.44
CA ARG A 53 11.62 -18.88 8.65
C ARG A 53 10.49 -17.92 8.98
N LEU A 54 9.31 -18.44 9.31
CA LEU A 54 8.19 -17.63 9.81
C LEU A 54 8.56 -16.96 11.15
N SER A 55 9.19 -17.72 12.05
CA SER A 55 9.64 -17.20 13.34
C SER A 55 10.73 -16.14 13.15
N ASP A 56 11.70 -16.38 12.27
CA ASP A 56 12.75 -15.42 11.92
C ASP A 56 12.16 -14.13 11.35
N LEU A 57 11.23 -14.22 10.40
CA LEU A 57 10.55 -13.06 9.81
C LEU A 57 9.83 -12.22 10.89
N VAL A 58 9.09 -12.87 11.79
CA VAL A 58 8.42 -12.20 12.91
C VAL A 58 9.41 -11.50 13.83
N ASN A 59 10.56 -12.12 14.11
CA ASN A 59 11.61 -11.54 14.94
C ASN A 59 12.25 -10.33 14.28
N LEU A 60 12.58 -10.39 12.99
CA LEU A 60 13.10 -9.25 12.23
C LEU A 60 12.13 -8.06 12.23
N VAL A 61 10.83 -8.32 12.06
CA VAL A 61 9.80 -7.26 12.15
C VAL A 61 9.75 -6.65 13.55
N LYS A 62 9.85 -7.45 14.61
CA LYS A 62 9.86 -6.95 16.00
C LYS A 62 11.09 -6.08 16.29
N GLN A 63 12.25 -6.47 15.75
CA GLN A 63 13.51 -5.74 15.89
C GLN A 63 13.57 -4.46 15.04
N GLY A 64 12.69 -4.33 14.02
CA GLY A 64 12.70 -3.22 13.07
C GLY A 64 13.63 -3.43 11.88
N ASP A 65 14.19 -4.64 11.74
CA ASP A 65 15.11 -5.02 10.68
C ASP A 65 14.42 -5.51 9.41
N PHE A 66 13.09 -5.65 9.45
CA PHE A 66 12.26 -5.95 8.30
C PHE A 66 11.06 -5.01 8.25
N GLN A 67 10.96 -4.26 7.15
CA GLN A 67 9.84 -3.34 6.89
C GLN A 67 9.35 -3.51 5.46
N ILE A 68 8.04 -3.43 5.27
CA ILE A 68 7.39 -3.46 3.96
C ILE A 68 6.47 -2.26 3.78
N SER A 69 6.40 -1.76 2.55
CA SER A 69 5.41 -0.77 2.16
C SER A 69 4.03 -1.40 1.92
N ASP A 70 3.00 -0.56 1.80
CA ASP A 70 1.79 -0.94 1.07
C ASP A 70 2.18 -1.23 -0.40
N LEU A 71 1.34 -1.96 -1.14
CA LEU A 71 1.56 -2.11 -2.58
C LEU A 71 1.10 -0.84 -3.30
N PHE A 72 2.00 -0.29 -4.12
CA PHE A 72 1.75 0.92 -4.90
C PHE A 72 1.79 0.66 -6.40
N PRO A 73 1.11 1.49 -7.21
CA PRO A 73 1.11 1.33 -8.64
C PRO A 73 2.49 1.57 -9.27
N TYR A 74 2.80 0.78 -10.30
CA TYR A 74 3.79 1.12 -11.30
C TYR A 74 3.19 1.02 -12.70
N GLN A 75 3.81 1.66 -13.66
CA GLN A 75 3.45 1.59 -15.06
C GLN A 75 4.72 1.72 -15.91
N LEU A 76 4.78 1.00 -17.02
CA LEU A 76 5.81 1.21 -18.03
C LEU A 76 5.38 2.38 -18.94
N GLY A 77 6.25 3.36 -19.08
CA GLY A 77 6.08 4.50 -19.97
C GLY A 77 6.26 4.14 -21.44
N GLU A 78 6.17 5.15 -22.34
CA GLU A 78 6.27 4.94 -23.80
C GLU A 78 7.62 4.36 -24.26
N LYS A 79 8.69 4.57 -23.47
CA LYS A 79 10.04 4.07 -23.73
C LYS A 79 10.41 2.89 -22.81
N GLU A 80 9.42 2.19 -22.30
CA GLU A 80 9.60 1.13 -21.30
C GLU A 80 10.28 1.62 -20.02
N GLU A 81 10.26 2.94 -19.77
CA GLU A 81 10.74 3.52 -18.53
C GLU A 81 9.81 3.15 -17.37
N LEU A 82 10.37 2.77 -16.24
CA LEU A 82 9.60 2.43 -15.04
C LEU A 82 9.08 3.71 -14.35
N GLU A 83 7.77 3.92 -14.40
CA GLU A 83 7.08 5.00 -13.68
C GLU A 83 6.52 4.46 -12.37
N LEU A 84 6.93 5.05 -11.25
CA LEU A 84 6.51 4.66 -9.91
C LEU A 84 5.59 5.71 -9.30
N PHE A 85 4.57 5.27 -8.58
CA PHE A 85 3.59 6.15 -7.96
C PHE A 85 3.55 5.94 -6.45
N LEU A 86 3.44 7.01 -5.68
CA LEU A 86 3.23 7.01 -4.24
C LEU A 86 1.89 7.67 -3.90
N PRO A 87 1.32 7.43 -2.70
CA PRO A 87 0.10 8.10 -2.29
C PRO A 87 0.30 9.61 -2.22
N VAL A 88 -0.75 10.37 -2.57
CA VAL A 88 -0.74 11.83 -2.39
C VAL A 88 -0.67 12.16 -0.90
N PRO A 89 0.26 13.04 -0.47
CA PRO A 89 0.40 13.42 0.94
C PRO A 89 -0.90 13.97 1.55
N TYR A 90 -1.27 13.55 2.76
CA TYR A 90 -2.49 14.02 3.44
C TYR A 90 -2.38 15.42 4.06
N THR A 91 -1.25 16.10 3.95
CA THR A 91 -1.07 17.49 4.39
C THR A 91 -1.96 18.48 3.65
N TYR A 92 -2.65 18.05 2.60
CA TYR A 92 -3.55 18.86 1.82
C TYR A 92 -4.87 19.18 2.57
N VAL A 93 -4.75 19.65 3.81
CA VAL A 93 -5.88 20.17 4.58
C VAL A 93 -5.71 21.69 4.69
N ILE A 94 -6.40 22.43 3.82
CA ILE A 94 -6.50 23.88 3.99
C ILE A 94 -7.15 24.12 5.35
N ARG A 95 -6.41 24.73 6.29
CA ARG A 95 -6.91 25.08 7.63
C ARG A 95 -8.09 26.04 7.49
N ARG A 96 -9.13 25.87 8.32
CA ARG A 96 -10.34 26.74 8.32
C ARG A 96 -10.03 28.23 8.42
N GLU A 97 -8.92 28.60 9.04
CA GLU A 97 -8.46 29.98 9.19
C GLU A 97 -8.10 30.65 7.87
N GLN A 98 -7.56 29.90 6.89
CA GLN A 98 -7.26 30.40 5.56
C GLN A 98 -8.51 30.72 4.74
N TYR A 99 -9.66 30.10 5.03
CA TYR A 99 -10.92 30.41 4.36
C TYR A 99 -11.55 31.75 4.79
N LYS A 100 -11.21 32.26 5.99
CA LYS A 100 -11.81 33.49 6.52
C LYS A 100 -11.32 34.75 5.81
N SER A 101 -10.17 34.69 5.13
CA SER A 101 -9.56 35.80 4.42
C SER A 101 -9.76 35.78 2.91
N LEU A 102 -10.42 34.72 2.36
CA LEU A 102 -10.60 34.57 0.92
C LEU A 102 -11.86 35.30 0.43
N ASN A 103 -11.74 35.97 -0.71
CA ASN A 103 -12.91 36.45 -1.42
C ASN A 103 -13.70 35.29 -2.05
N MET A 104 -14.91 35.54 -2.58
CA MET A 104 -15.80 34.50 -3.12
C MET A 104 -15.21 33.73 -4.30
N GLU A 105 -14.41 34.38 -5.12
CA GLU A 105 -13.78 33.78 -6.31
C GLU A 105 -12.64 32.85 -5.90
N GLU A 106 -11.79 33.31 -4.99
CA GLU A 106 -10.75 32.49 -4.37
C GLU A 106 -11.33 31.28 -3.65
N ALA A 107 -12.39 31.44 -2.87
CA ALA A 107 -13.06 30.34 -2.18
C ALA A 107 -13.64 29.29 -3.16
N ARG A 108 -14.19 29.71 -4.31
CA ARG A 108 -14.64 28.81 -5.37
C ARG A 108 -13.48 28.07 -6.02
N ARG A 109 -12.38 28.75 -6.34
CA ARG A 109 -11.16 28.18 -6.90
C ARG A 109 -10.58 27.12 -5.95
N PHE A 110 -10.43 27.44 -4.67
CA PHE A 110 -9.97 26.50 -3.64
C PHE A 110 -10.89 25.28 -3.48
N SER A 111 -12.20 25.49 -3.52
CA SER A 111 -13.17 24.37 -3.45
C SER A 111 -13.03 23.43 -4.66
N ALA A 112 -12.82 23.95 -5.85
CA ALA A 112 -12.59 23.18 -7.07
C ALA A 112 -11.27 22.38 -7.00
N ILE A 113 -10.20 23.02 -6.53
CA ILE A 113 -8.90 22.37 -6.27
C ILE A 113 -9.08 21.19 -5.31
N ARG A 114 -9.71 21.45 -4.17
CA ARG A 114 -9.96 20.42 -3.16
C ARG A 114 -10.75 19.22 -3.68
N LYS A 115 -11.76 19.47 -4.53
CA LYS A 115 -12.53 18.38 -5.16
C LYS A 115 -11.70 17.53 -6.11
N LYS A 116 -10.81 18.17 -6.90
CA LYS A 116 -9.90 17.46 -7.82
C LYS A 116 -8.85 16.66 -7.07
N THR A 117 -8.18 17.28 -6.08
CA THR A 117 -7.13 16.60 -5.29
C THR A 117 -7.68 15.44 -4.47
N LYS A 118 -8.92 15.55 -3.96
CA LYS A 118 -9.57 14.41 -3.27
C LYS A 118 -9.78 13.19 -4.16
N LYS A 119 -9.81 13.36 -5.49
CA LYS A 119 -9.93 12.26 -6.46
C LYS A 119 -8.57 11.66 -6.84
N MET A 120 -7.49 12.34 -6.52
CA MET A 120 -6.13 11.84 -6.78
C MET A 120 -5.75 10.91 -5.63
N SER A 121 -5.53 9.65 -5.94
CA SER A 121 -5.03 8.67 -4.98
C SER A 121 -3.51 8.62 -4.98
N PHE A 122 -2.89 8.80 -6.16
CA PHE A 122 -1.46 8.60 -6.36
C PHE A 122 -0.84 9.77 -7.14
N CYS A 123 0.46 9.97 -6.92
CA CYS A 123 1.30 10.94 -7.61
C CYS A 123 2.56 10.22 -8.10
N ARG A 124 3.02 10.48 -9.33
CA ARG A 124 4.28 9.94 -9.83
C ARG A 124 5.45 10.47 -8.98
N ILE A 125 6.44 9.64 -8.71
CA ILE A 125 7.57 9.97 -7.83
C ILE A 125 8.33 11.17 -8.36
N SER A 126 8.61 11.25 -9.66
CA SER A 126 9.27 12.40 -10.29
C SER A 126 8.47 13.71 -10.20
N GLU A 127 7.16 13.65 -9.98
CA GLU A 127 6.31 14.84 -9.83
C GLU A 127 6.04 15.19 -8.34
N LEU A 128 6.52 14.37 -7.40
CA LEU A 128 6.20 14.50 -5.98
C LEU A 128 6.71 15.81 -5.38
N SER A 129 7.90 16.27 -5.79
CA SER A 129 8.48 17.55 -5.36
C SER A 129 7.59 18.73 -5.78
N GLU A 130 7.09 18.73 -7.00
CA GLU A 130 6.17 19.75 -7.51
C GLU A 130 4.80 19.66 -6.81
N CYS A 131 4.30 18.46 -6.57
CA CYS A 131 3.10 18.24 -5.78
C CYS A 131 3.23 18.85 -4.37
N CYS A 132 4.36 18.62 -3.70
CA CYS A 132 4.66 19.19 -2.38
C CYS A 132 4.75 20.71 -2.44
N ARG A 133 5.37 21.28 -3.48
CA ARG A 133 5.41 22.74 -3.69
C ARG A 133 4.01 23.32 -3.81
N CYS A 134 3.17 22.73 -4.64
CA CYS A 134 1.78 23.16 -4.82
C CYS A 134 0.98 23.08 -3.52
N ILE A 135 1.20 22.02 -2.72
CA ILE A 135 0.57 21.88 -1.40
C ILE A 135 0.94 23.04 -0.47
N ARG A 136 2.24 23.38 -0.37
CA ARG A 136 2.73 24.49 0.48
C ARG A 136 2.17 25.84 0.05
N GLN A 137 2.09 26.08 -1.24
CA GLN A 137 1.64 27.35 -1.82
C GLN A 137 0.10 27.46 -1.94
N GLY A 138 -0.62 26.37 -1.64
CA GLY A 138 -2.08 26.31 -1.84
C GLY A 138 -2.48 26.35 -3.32
N GLU A 139 -1.56 25.95 -4.20
CA GLU A 139 -1.78 25.88 -5.65
C GLU A 139 -2.38 24.54 -6.07
N MET A 140 -2.96 24.52 -7.27
CA MET A 140 -3.49 23.30 -7.83
C MET A 140 -2.39 22.50 -8.51
N PHE A 141 -2.04 21.34 -7.95
CA PHE A 141 -1.21 20.37 -8.63
C PHE A 141 -1.98 19.74 -9.80
N GLN A 142 -1.37 19.77 -10.98
CA GLN A 142 -1.88 19.10 -12.18
C GLN A 142 -0.85 18.08 -12.64
N PRO A 143 -1.05 16.78 -12.32
CA PRO A 143 -0.10 15.76 -12.73
C PRO A 143 -0.05 15.67 -14.26
N GLN A 144 1.14 15.46 -14.80
CA GLN A 144 1.32 15.22 -16.23
C GLN A 144 0.66 13.91 -16.64
N ARG A 145 0.76 12.90 -15.77
CA ARG A 145 0.11 11.60 -15.97
C ARG A 145 -0.56 11.11 -14.68
N GLN A 146 -1.72 10.50 -14.84
CA GLN A 146 -2.36 9.67 -13.82
C GLN A 146 -2.09 8.21 -14.15
N PRO A 147 -1.87 7.33 -13.17
CA PRO A 147 -1.66 5.91 -13.44
C PRO A 147 -2.91 5.32 -14.11
N LYS A 148 -2.72 4.77 -15.30
CA LYS A 148 -3.76 3.99 -16.00
C LYS A 148 -3.63 2.54 -15.56
N LEU A 149 -4.08 2.23 -14.35
CA LEU A 149 -3.93 0.91 -13.77
C LEU A 149 -4.66 -0.18 -14.55
N GLY A 150 -5.80 0.15 -15.12
CA GLY A 150 -6.66 -0.82 -15.82
C GLY A 150 -8.13 -0.50 -15.63
N GLU A 151 -8.95 -1.52 -15.63
CA GLU A 151 -10.41 -1.38 -15.52
C GLU A 151 -11.01 -2.32 -14.46
N THR A 152 -12.18 -1.96 -13.95
CA THR A 152 -12.96 -2.82 -13.06
C THR A 152 -13.98 -3.58 -13.89
N VAL A 153 -13.93 -4.90 -13.81
CA VAL A 153 -14.89 -5.81 -14.45
C VAL A 153 -15.80 -6.43 -13.39
N ILE A 154 -17.07 -6.64 -13.73
CA ILE A 154 -18.03 -7.31 -12.86
C ILE A 154 -18.46 -8.60 -13.53
N ASN A 155 -18.17 -9.73 -12.88
CA ASN A 155 -18.52 -11.05 -13.34
C ASN A 155 -19.76 -11.55 -12.59
N GLU A 156 -20.78 -11.95 -13.34
CA GLU A 156 -21.94 -12.66 -12.80
C GLU A 156 -21.59 -14.13 -12.56
N ARG A 157 -21.97 -14.64 -11.40
CA ARG A 157 -21.76 -16.04 -11.00
C ARG A 157 -23.02 -16.57 -10.34
N VAL A 158 -23.20 -17.87 -10.38
CA VAL A 158 -24.33 -18.55 -9.77
C VAL A 158 -23.85 -19.50 -8.69
N ASN A 159 -24.45 -19.40 -7.52
CA ASN A 159 -24.25 -20.37 -6.44
C ASN A 159 -25.43 -21.36 -6.48
N CYS A 160 -25.14 -22.59 -6.92
CA CYS A 160 -26.14 -23.67 -6.97
C CYS A 160 -26.11 -24.43 -5.65
N ARG A 161 -27.17 -24.30 -4.86
CA ARG A 161 -27.39 -25.06 -3.63
C ARG A 161 -28.68 -25.87 -3.75
N GLY A 162 -28.56 -27.16 -4.05
CA GLY A 162 -29.69 -28.02 -4.35
C GLY A 162 -30.50 -27.53 -5.57
N GLU A 163 -31.81 -27.32 -5.43
CA GLU A 163 -32.67 -26.83 -6.50
C GLU A 163 -32.69 -25.30 -6.65
N GLN A 164 -32.01 -24.57 -5.77
CA GLN A 164 -31.98 -23.10 -5.82
C GLN A 164 -30.69 -22.61 -6.46
N SER A 165 -30.83 -21.74 -7.44
CA SER A 165 -29.75 -21.00 -8.10
C SER A 165 -29.81 -19.54 -7.66
N LEU A 166 -28.76 -19.09 -6.94
CA LEU A 166 -28.66 -17.72 -6.44
C LEU A 166 -27.55 -17.00 -7.22
N PRO A 167 -27.90 -16.05 -8.11
CA PRO A 167 -26.92 -15.23 -8.80
C PRO A 167 -26.23 -14.28 -7.82
N TYR A 168 -24.94 -14.04 -8.03
CA TYR A 168 -24.17 -13.05 -7.31
C TYR A 168 -23.10 -12.43 -8.22
N TYR A 169 -22.67 -11.24 -7.88
CA TYR A 169 -21.68 -10.49 -8.66
C TYR A 169 -20.33 -10.45 -7.96
N VAL A 170 -19.26 -10.56 -8.74
CA VAL A 170 -17.88 -10.45 -8.25
C VAL A 170 -17.17 -9.39 -9.08
N ALA A 171 -16.79 -8.29 -8.43
CA ALA A 171 -15.94 -7.29 -9.04
C ALA A 171 -14.48 -7.75 -9.04
N GLY A 172 -13.78 -7.48 -10.12
CA GLY A 172 -12.33 -7.68 -10.26
C GLY A 172 -11.71 -6.50 -10.96
N ASN A 173 -10.52 -6.10 -10.53
CA ASN A 173 -9.71 -5.13 -11.26
C ASN A 173 -8.74 -5.89 -12.16
N VAL A 174 -8.68 -5.53 -13.44
CA VAL A 174 -7.76 -6.08 -14.44
C VAL A 174 -6.75 -5.02 -14.78
N PHE A 175 -5.46 -5.33 -14.62
CA PHE A 175 -4.40 -4.38 -14.93
C PHE A 175 -4.26 -4.17 -16.45
N ALA A 176 -3.94 -2.95 -16.84
CA ALA A 176 -3.54 -2.64 -18.21
C ALA A 176 -2.16 -3.27 -18.50
N GLN A 177 -1.85 -3.47 -19.77
CA GLN A 177 -0.54 -3.94 -20.20
C GLN A 177 0.57 -2.99 -19.71
N GLY A 178 1.62 -3.54 -19.12
CA GLY A 178 2.73 -2.78 -18.56
C GLY A 178 2.42 -2.08 -17.23
N ALA A 179 1.26 -2.33 -16.61
CA ALA A 179 0.90 -1.83 -15.30
C ALA A 179 0.80 -2.95 -14.27
N GLY A 180 1.11 -2.62 -13.02
CA GLY A 180 1.05 -3.54 -11.89
C GLY A 180 1.20 -2.83 -10.57
N LEU A 181 1.58 -3.58 -9.54
CA LEU A 181 1.88 -3.04 -8.24
C LEU A 181 3.34 -3.33 -7.86
N TYR A 182 3.98 -2.41 -7.18
CA TYR A 182 5.30 -2.64 -6.64
C TYR A 182 5.29 -2.66 -5.11
N LEU A 183 6.25 -3.37 -4.56
CA LEU A 183 6.53 -3.51 -3.14
C LEU A 183 7.92 -2.95 -2.85
N LEU A 184 8.03 -2.13 -1.81
CA LEU A 184 9.30 -1.78 -1.21
C LEU A 184 9.51 -2.60 0.05
N VAL A 185 10.71 -3.17 0.17
CA VAL A 185 11.13 -3.93 1.34
C VAL A 185 12.46 -3.39 1.84
N LYS A 186 12.56 -3.14 3.14
CA LYS A 186 13.82 -2.93 3.83
C LYS A 186 14.12 -4.20 4.61
N MET A 187 15.26 -4.85 4.32
CA MET A 187 15.63 -6.12 4.95
C MET A 187 17.15 -6.34 4.94
N PRO A 188 17.67 -7.30 5.73
CA PRO A 188 19.04 -7.77 5.60
C PRO A 188 19.29 -8.39 4.21
N GLU A 189 20.48 -8.18 3.66
CA GLU A 189 20.87 -8.66 2.33
C GLU A 189 20.74 -10.19 2.19
N GLU A 190 21.09 -10.92 3.23
CA GLU A 190 20.97 -12.39 3.27
C GLU A 190 19.55 -12.93 3.14
N TRP A 191 18.54 -12.03 3.22
CA TRP A 191 17.12 -12.40 3.03
C TRP A 191 16.65 -12.25 1.59
N GLU A 192 17.37 -11.56 0.73
CA GLU A 192 16.92 -11.20 -0.62
C GLU A 192 16.51 -12.41 -1.46
N ASP A 193 17.39 -13.39 -1.62
CA ASP A 193 17.11 -14.61 -2.39
C ASP A 193 15.93 -15.41 -1.84
N PHE A 194 15.86 -15.51 -0.50
CA PHE A 194 14.77 -16.24 0.15
C PHE A 194 13.45 -15.49 -0.03
N PHE A 195 13.45 -14.18 0.14
CA PHE A 195 12.26 -13.35 0.01
C PHE A 195 11.74 -13.30 -1.43
N SER A 196 12.63 -13.25 -2.43
CA SER A 196 12.27 -13.34 -3.84
C SER A 196 11.56 -14.67 -4.16
N ARG A 197 12.08 -15.79 -3.69
CA ARG A 197 11.40 -17.10 -3.83
C ARG A 197 10.08 -17.16 -3.09
N LEU A 198 9.98 -16.57 -1.90
CA LEU A 198 8.73 -16.49 -1.14
C LEU A 198 7.67 -15.68 -1.91
N LEU A 199 8.05 -14.55 -2.52
CA LEU A 199 7.14 -13.75 -3.36
C LEU A 199 6.71 -14.49 -4.63
N GLN A 200 7.61 -15.21 -5.29
CA GLN A 200 7.27 -16.06 -6.45
C GLN A 200 6.25 -17.12 -6.07
N SER A 201 6.45 -17.79 -4.94
CA SER A 201 5.48 -18.79 -4.44
C SER A 201 4.14 -18.16 -4.07
N LEU A 202 4.17 -17.02 -3.37
CA LEU A 202 2.96 -16.25 -3.06
C LEU A 202 2.23 -15.81 -4.33
N GLY A 203 2.97 -15.50 -5.40
CA GLY A 203 2.41 -15.15 -6.71
C GLY A 203 1.58 -16.27 -7.30
N MET A 204 2.03 -17.52 -7.19
CA MET A 204 1.27 -18.70 -7.62
C MET A 204 0.04 -18.96 -6.75
N SER A 205 0.16 -18.74 -5.43
CA SER A 205 -0.96 -18.85 -4.48
C SER A 205 -1.96 -17.70 -4.62
N GLY A 206 -1.52 -16.55 -5.12
CA GLY A 206 -2.27 -15.31 -5.28
C GLY A 206 -2.52 -14.55 -3.97
N ILE A 207 -2.85 -13.27 -4.10
CA ILE A 207 -3.19 -12.37 -2.99
C ILE A 207 -4.61 -11.81 -3.12
N GLY A 208 -5.21 -11.47 -1.99
CA GLY A 208 -6.58 -10.93 -1.95
C GLY A 208 -7.65 -12.01 -1.84
N GLY A 209 -8.86 -11.69 -2.30
CA GLY A 209 -10.02 -12.57 -2.28
C GLY A 209 -10.17 -13.37 -3.59
N LYS A 210 -11.00 -14.44 -3.54
CA LYS A 210 -11.32 -15.26 -4.73
C LYS A 210 -10.12 -15.98 -5.38
N LYS A 211 -9.06 -16.26 -4.63
CA LYS A 211 -7.86 -16.99 -5.10
C LYS A 211 -8.22 -18.34 -5.75
N SER A 212 -9.11 -19.11 -5.13
CA SER A 212 -9.60 -20.39 -5.70
C SER A 212 -10.34 -20.25 -7.03
N SER A 213 -10.65 -19.03 -7.46
CA SER A 213 -11.29 -18.72 -8.74
C SER A 213 -10.32 -18.03 -9.72
N GLY A 214 -9.00 -18.07 -9.45
CA GLY A 214 -7.96 -17.52 -10.31
C GLY A 214 -7.71 -16.01 -10.14
N TYR A 215 -8.24 -15.40 -9.07
CA TYR A 215 -7.97 -13.99 -8.79
C TYR A 215 -6.68 -13.81 -7.99
N GLY A 216 -5.94 -12.74 -8.28
CA GLY A 216 -4.81 -12.30 -7.48
C GLY A 216 -3.51 -13.06 -7.72
N ALA A 217 -3.44 -13.95 -8.70
CA ALA A 217 -2.19 -14.57 -9.14
C ALA A 217 -1.30 -13.51 -9.81
N PHE A 218 0.01 -13.57 -9.54
CA PHE A 218 0.99 -12.64 -10.09
C PHE A 218 2.34 -13.32 -10.28
N HIS A 219 3.18 -12.73 -11.09
CA HIS A 219 4.61 -13.04 -11.19
C HIS A 219 5.44 -11.77 -10.93
N LEU A 220 6.70 -11.95 -10.62
CA LEU A 220 7.65 -10.84 -10.59
C LEU A 220 7.97 -10.45 -12.04
N ALA A 221 7.72 -9.19 -12.41
CA ALA A 221 7.94 -8.72 -13.77
C ALA A 221 9.42 -8.69 -14.15
N ASP A 222 10.29 -8.53 -13.14
CA ASP A 222 11.74 -8.53 -13.28
C ASP A 222 12.36 -9.03 -11.96
N ASP A 223 13.68 -9.20 -11.95
CA ASP A 223 14.43 -9.45 -10.71
C ASP A 223 14.25 -8.29 -9.73
N SER A 224 14.53 -8.54 -8.45
CA SER A 224 14.50 -7.49 -7.42
C SER A 224 15.51 -6.40 -7.75
N LEU A 225 15.07 -5.13 -7.65
CA LEU A 225 15.97 -4.00 -7.75
C LEU A 225 16.50 -3.65 -6.36
N ASN A 226 17.78 -3.91 -6.11
CA ASN A 226 18.48 -3.36 -4.94
C ASN A 226 18.71 -1.87 -5.19
N LEU A 227 17.87 -1.01 -4.59
CA LEU A 227 17.90 0.43 -4.86
C LEU A 227 19.26 1.07 -4.50
N THR A 228 20.02 0.48 -3.58
CA THR A 228 21.35 1.00 -3.20
C THR A 228 22.38 0.83 -4.32
N GLU A 229 22.19 -0.19 -5.18
CA GLU A 229 23.13 -0.54 -6.25
C GLU A 229 22.62 -0.16 -7.64
N THR A 230 21.30 -0.19 -7.84
CA THR A 230 20.67 -0.12 -9.17
C THR A 230 19.67 1.04 -9.33
N ALA A 231 19.62 1.98 -8.37
CA ALA A 231 18.68 3.09 -8.44
C ALA A 231 18.85 3.97 -9.69
N ASP A 232 20.06 4.07 -10.23
CA ASP A 232 20.40 4.93 -11.36
C ASP A 232 19.82 4.45 -12.72
N PHE A 233 19.24 3.25 -12.78
CA PHE A 233 18.65 2.75 -14.02
C PHE A 233 17.41 3.52 -14.48
N TYR A 234 16.63 4.05 -13.52
CA TYR A 234 15.41 4.79 -13.83
C TYR A 234 15.34 6.07 -12.97
N GLN A 235 14.81 7.13 -13.54
CA GLN A 235 14.66 8.41 -12.83
C GLN A 235 13.83 8.26 -11.54
N ASP A 236 12.70 7.53 -11.59
CA ASP A 236 11.81 7.39 -10.44
C ASP A 236 12.45 6.53 -9.33
N THR A 237 13.30 5.54 -9.65
CA THR A 237 14.03 4.75 -8.66
C THR A 237 15.13 5.55 -7.97
N GLN A 238 15.83 6.40 -8.70
CA GLN A 238 16.82 7.32 -8.14
C GLN A 238 16.18 8.28 -7.13
N ILE A 239 15.12 8.97 -7.54
CA ILE A 239 14.39 9.90 -6.65
C ILE A 239 13.82 9.14 -5.45
N LEU A 240 13.32 7.91 -5.65
CA LEU A 240 12.80 7.09 -4.57
C LEU A 240 13.88 6.80 -3.52
N LEU A 241 15.10 6.41 -3.95
CA LEU A 241 16.20 6.19 -3.02
C LEU A 241 16.57 7.48 -2.28
N GLU A 242 16.64 8.61 -2.96
CA GLU A 242 16.92 9.91 -2.36
C GLU A 242 15.93 10.21 -1.23
N ILE A 243 14.61 10.13 -1.47
CA ILE A 243 13.59 10.42 -0.46
C ILE A 243 13.45 9.35 0.63
N LEU A 244 13.94 8.12 0.41
CA LEU A 244 14.02 7.06 1.42
C LEU A 244 15.19 7.28 2.40
N THR A 245 16.29 7.90 1.92
CA THR A 245 17.54 8.08 2.67
C THR A 245 17.77 9.51 3.14
N GLU A 246 16.94 10.47 2.68
CA GLU A 246 17.01 11.88 3.09
C GLU A 246 16.81 12.02 4.61
N ASP A 247 17.62 12.89 5.25
CA ASP A 247 17.55 13.14 6.69
C ASP A 247 16.66 14.34 7.05
N SER A 248 16.28 15.16 6.07
CA SER A 248 15.48 16.37 6.25
C SER A 248 14.03 16.21 5.80
N GLY A 249 13.16 17.14 6.17
CA GLY A 249 11.75 17.15 5.76
C GLY A 249 10.82 16.37 6.69
N LYS A 250 9.52 16.32 6.32
CA LYS A 250 8.51 15.55 7.03
C LYS A 250 8.49 14.09 6.60
N TYR A 251 8.08 13.23 7.50
CA TYR A 251 7.89 11.82 7.22
C TYR A 251 6.54 11.59 6.55
N MET A 252 6.51 11.09 5.32
CA MET A 252 5.30 10.55 4.72
C MET A 252 5.32 9.03 4.83
N SER A 253 4.31 8.46 5.49
CA SER A 253 4.17 7.02 5.60
C SER A 253 3.87 6.38 4.24
N ILE A 254 4.63 5.35 3.91
CA ILE A 254 4.42 4.47 2.75
C ILE A 254 3.98 3.06 3.17
N SER A 255 3.66 2.88 4.45
CA SER A 255 3.00 1.68 4.97
C SER A 255 1.83 2.07 5.86
N SER A 256 0.81 1.22 5.91
CA SER A 256 -0.24 1.33 6.90
C SER A 256 0.30 0.94 8.27
N LEU A 257 0.13 1.79 9.29
CA LEU A 257 0.73 1.56 10.61
C LEU A 257 -0.31 1.49 11.73
N ILE A 258 0.01 0.71 12.77
CA ILE A 258 -0.73 0.65 14.02
C ILE A 258 0.09 1.41 15.06
N PRO A 259 -0.32 2.62 15.48
CA PRO A 259 0.45 3.39 16.45
C PRO A 259 0.42 2.74 17.84
N GLU A 260 1.54 2.81 18.54
CA GLU A 260 1.68 2.49 19.96
C GLU A 260 1.61 3.76 20.81
N GLU A 261 1.59 3.60 22.12
CA GLU A 261 1.52 4.74 23.06
C GLU A 261 2.67 5.72 22.86
N GLN A 262 3.87 5.23 22.57
CA GLN A 262 5.06 6.05 22.26
C GLN A 262 4.94 6.85 20.95
N ASP A 263 4.03 6.48 20.05
CA ASP A 263 3.83 7.13 18.76
C ASP A 263 2.81 8.26 18.81
N ILE A 264 2.11 8.47 19.93
CA ILE A 264 1.04 9.47 20.08
C ILE A 264 1.57 10.86 19.78
N GLU A 265 2.76 11.21 20.28
CA GLU A 265 3.41 12.51 20.02
C GLU A 265 3.62 12.75 18.52
N SER A 266 4.03 11.71 17.77
CA SER A 266 4.23 11.77 16.31
C SER A 266 2.94 12.06 15.56
N LEU A 267 1.79 11.65 16.10
CA LEU A 267 0.47 11.82 15.49
C LEU A 267 -0.21 13.13 15.83
N GLN A 268 0.10 13.76 16.97
CA GLN A 268 -0.61 14.96 17.47
C GLN A 268 -0.63 16.11 16.47
N GLU A 269 0.48 16.34 15.76
CA GLU A 269 0.60 17.39 14.74
C GLU A 269 0.58 16.83 13.32
N GLY A 270 0.28 15.55 13.17
CA GLY A 270 0.27 14.85 11.89
C GLY A 270 -1.00 15.09 11.08
N SER A 271 -0.87 14.94 9.76
CA SER A 271 -2.00 14.89 8.83
C SER A 271 -2.18 13.46 8.36
N TYR A 272 -3.24 12.79 8.81
CA TYR A 272 -3.45 11.37 8.50
C TYR A 272 -4.93 11.00 8.36
N ARG A 273 -5.18 9.80 7.86
CA ARG A 273 -6.50 9.17 7.85
C ARG A 273 -6.43 7.82 8.54
N LEU A 274 -7.52 7.49 9.23
CA LEU A 274 -7.68 6.18 9.83
C LEU A 274 -8.47 5.26 8.89
N GLY A 275 -7.99 4.03 8.75
CA GLY A 275 -8.69 2.94 8.09
C GLY A 275 -8.96 1.81 9.08
N LYS A 276 -10.16 1.21 9.01
CA LYS A 276 -10.48 0.03 9.81
C LYS A 276 -9.94 -1.20 9.09
N SER A 277 -9.09 -1.98 9.75
CA SER A 277 -8.68 -3.31 9.31
C SER A 277 -9.37 -4.37 10.14
N SER A 278 -10.07 -5.28 9.46
CA SER A 278 -10.81 -6.39 10.07
C SER A 278 -10.69 -7.61 9.16
N GLY A 279 -11.21 -8.75 9.56
CA GLY A 279 -11.21 -9.97 8.73
C GLY A 279 -11.45 -11.22 9.56
N PHE A 280 -11.32 -12.36 8.89
CA PHE A 280 -11.49 -13.67 9.48
C PHE A 280 -10.22 -14.50 9.27
N THR A 281 -9.96 -15.43 10.18
CA THR A 281 -8.95 -16.49 10.05
C THR A 281 -9.64 -17.76 10.50
N ASP A 282 -9.67 -18.79 9.68
CA ASP A 282 -10.31 -20.08 9.94
C ASP A 282 -11.76 -19.96 10.44
N GLY A 283 -12.53 -19.04 9.84
CA GLY A 283 -13.91 -18.75 10.24
C GLY A 283 -14.05 -17.89 11.51
N ILE A 284 -12.97 -17.62 12.23
CA ILE A 284 -12.96 -16.80 13.46
C ILE A 284 -12.76 -15.34 13.08
N LYS A 285 -13.64 -14.45 13.56
CA LYS A 285 -13.50 -13.01 13.37
C LYS A 285 -12.35 -12.47 14.20
N ARG A 286 -11.37 -11.87 13.54
CA ARG A 286 -10.25 -11.17 14.21
C ARG A 286 -10.71 -9.86 14.83
N ASN A 287 -10.00 -9.41 15.86
CA ASN A 287 -10.20 -8.09 16.43
C ASN A 287 -9.97 -7.02 15.36
N SER A 288 -10.91 -6.08 15.26
CA SER A 288 -10.78 -4.93 14.37
C SER A 288 -9.82 -3.92 14.94
N VAL A 289 -8.92 -3.41 14.11
CA VAL A 289 -7.94 -2.38 14.48
C VAL A 289 -8.10 -1.18 13.56
N TYR A 290 -7.96 0.02 14.11
CA TYR A 290 -7.83 1.23 13.31
C TYR A 290 -6.35 1.49 13.05
N MET A 291 -6.02 1.68 11.77
CA MET A 291 -4.66 1.89 11.31
C MET A 291 -4.55 3.27 10.66
N VAL A 292 -3.41 3.91 10.82
CA VAL A 292 -3.05 5.09 10.04
C VAL A 292 -2.70 4.62 8.63
N LYS A 293 -3.38 5.16 7.62
CA LYS A 293 -3.15 4.80 6.21
C LYS A 293 -1.86 5.43 5.68
N SER A 294 -1.25 4.78 4.68
CA SER A 294 -0.15 5.36 3.90
C SER A 294 -0.55 6.71 3.28
N GLY A 295 0.43 7.60 3.11
CA GLY A 295 0.21 9.02 2.76
C GLY A 295 0.09 9.94 3.99
N ALA A 296 0.11 9.40 5.20
CA ALA A 296 0.16 10.18 6.43
C ALA A 296 1.46 10.96 6.53
N CYS A 297 1.36 12.25 6.86
CA CYS A 297 2.51 13.15 6.97
C CYS A 297 2.71 13.54 8.43
N LEU A 298 3.87 13.19 8.97
CA LEU A 298 4.22 13.33 10.37
C LEU A 298 5.49 14.18 10.52
N ASN A 299 5.63 14.88 11.65
CA ASN A 299 6.86 15.60 11.96
C ASN A 299 7.96 14.68 12.50
N LYS A 300 7.57 13.55 13.11
CA LYS A 300 8.46 12.52 13.66
C LYS A 300 7.97 11.15 13.21
N ALA A 301 8.89 10.25 12.89
CA ALA A 301 8.54 8.89 12.52
C ALA A 301 7.85 8.16 13.68
N ALA A 302 6.74 7.51 13.42
CA ALA A 302 6.11 6.58 14.33
C ALA A 302 6.65 5.16 14.06
N VAL A 303 6.98 4.42 15.10
CA VAL A 303 7.55 3.06 14.94
C VAL A 303 6.48 2.07 14.52
N GLY A 304 5.29 2.18 15.09
CA GLY A 304 4.19 1.26 14.89
C GLY A 304 4.39 -0.12 15.51
N ALA A 305 3.34 -0.95 15.49
CA ALA A 305 3.28 -2.23 16.19
C ALA A 305 3.16 -3.44 15.25
N LEU A 306 3.63 -4.58 15.76
CA LEU A 306 3.17 -5.90 15.34
C LEU A 306 2.18 -6.39 16.40
N MET A 307 0.88 -6.21 16.14
CA MET A 307 -0.19 -6.37 17.14
C MET A 307 -0.84 -7.75 17.08
N LYS A 308 -1.05 -8.37 18.22
CA LYS A 308 -1.89 -9.57 18.36
C LYS A 308 -3.37 -9.20 18.20
N VAL A 309 -4.04 -9.80 17.23
CA VAL A 309 -5.46 -9.53 16.90
C VAL A 309 -6.37 -10.72 17.09
N GLY A 310 -5.85 -11.84 17.58
CA GLY A 310 -6.60 -13.04 17.89
C GLY A 310 -5.70 -14.22 18.17
N VAL A 311 -6.33 -15.39 18.34
CA VAL A 311 -5.67 -16.69 18.48
C VAL A 311 -6.43 -17.67 17.60
N SER A 312 -5.74 -18.51 16.84
CA SER A 312 -6.30 -19.65 16.12
C SER A 312 -5.42 -20.88 16.35
N GLU A 313 -6.02 -22.01 16.70
CA GLU A 313 -5.35 -23.29 16.96
C GLU A 313 -4.14 -23.18 17.93
N GLY A 314 -4.25 -22.31 18.95
CA GLY A 314 -3.19 -22.07 19.94
C GLY A 314 -2.07 -21.13 19.48
N HIS A 315 -2.12 -20.60 18.25
CA HIS A 315 -1.15 -19.66 17.72
C HIS A 315 -1.69 -18.23 17.68
N ASP A 316 -0.82 -17.26 17.96
CA ASP A 316 -1.15 -15.84 17.90
C ASP A 316 -1.35 -15.38 16.45
N ILE A 317 -2.49 -14.75 16.20
CA ILE A 317 -2.73 -14.06 14.93
C ILE A 317 -2.18 -12.65 15.05
N LEU A 318 -1.13 -12.34 14.29
CA LEU A 318 -0.45 -11.06 14.30
C LEU A 318 -0.93 -10.18 13.14
N ARG A 319 -0.96 -8.88 13.39
CA ARG A 319 -1.21 -7.86 12.38
C ARG A 319 -0.02 -6.91 12.28
N TYR A 320 0.51 -6.79 11.09
CA TYR A 320 1.60 -5.89 10.79
C TYR A 320 1.10 -4.44 10.77
N GLY A 321 1.85 -3.55 11.39
CA GLY A 321 1.58 -2.12 11.43
C GLY A 321 2.83 -1.32 11.73
N LYS A 322 4.00 -1.76 11.20
CA LYS A 322 5.27 -1.02 11.31
C LYS A 322 5.33 0.11 10.29
N GLY A 323 5.84 1.27 10.74
CA GLY A 323 6.01 2.44 9.89
C GLY A 323 7.19 2.29 8.92
N MET A 324 6.96 2.62 7.65
CA MET A 324 7.99 2.83 6.63
C MET A 324 7.73 4.19 5.99
N TYR A 325 8.78 4.97 5.73
CA TYR A 325 8.63 6.38 5.40
C TYR A 325 9.52 6.81 4.25
N VAL A 326 9.03 7.82 3.52
CA VAL A 326 9.86 8.69 2.67
C VAL A 326 9.88 10.09 3.28
N ARG A 327 10.91 10.88 2.96
CA ARG A 327 11.08 12.25 3.44
C ARG A 327 10.63 13.24 2.39
N LEU A 328 9.77 14.15 2.77
CA LEU A 328 9.23 15.15 1.88
C LEU A 328 9.39 16.55 2.44
N ASN A 329 9.74 17.48 1.58
CA ASN A 329 9.75 18.90 1.90
C ASN A 329 8.33 19.48 1.76
N LEU A 330 7.55 19.34 2.85
CA LEU A 330 6.13 19.72 2.96
C LEU A 330 5.94 20.94 3.83
#